data_09df98a32659a16583805c578fd44fc0
#
_entry.id   09df98a32659a16583805c578fd44fc0
#
_cell.length_a   1.000
_cell.length_b   1.000
_cell.length_c   1.000
_cell.angle_alpha   90.00
_cell.angle_beta   90.00
_cell.angle_gamma   90.00
#
_symmetry.space_group_name_H-M   'P 1'
#
loop_
_entity.id
_entity.type
_entity.pdbx_description
1 polymer ?
#
loop_
_entity_poly.entity_id
_entity_poly.type
_entity_poly.pdbx_seq_one_letter_code
_entity_poly.pdbx_strand_id
1 'polypeptide(L)'
;MKTNPLTFLLALTFLISGSTTVSAKPKFGDYEGAIYVRNYDGDTITFNLPNLHPIIGNKIRVRLNGLDTPEIRGKCDKEKYNAEQARDMVTDILKDAERIDLKNMGRGKYFRIVADVYVDGENLAEALIDSGMAVKYDGGKKNTSWCE
;
A
#
# COMPACT_ATOMS: atom_id res chain seq x y z
N MET A 1 -70.89 36.50 12.57
CA MET A 1 -70.04 35.32 12.89
C MET A 1 -69.00 35.25 11.81
N LYS A 2 -67.75 35.61 12.14
CA LYS A 2 -66.59 35.53 11.21
C LYS A 2 -65.70 34.35 11.65
N THR A 3 -65.60 33.32 10.80
CA THR A 3 -64.76 32.18 11.00
C THR A 3 -63.40 32.48 10.35
N ASN A 4 -62.29 32.44 11.17
CA ASN A 4 -60.91 32.50 10.67
C ASN A 4 -60.45 31.13 10.27
N PRO A 5 -59.85 30.94 9.10
CA PRO A 5 -59.16 29.71 8.78
C PRO A 5 -57.71 29.77 9.31
N LEU A 6 -57.38 28.83 10.17
CA LEU A 6 -56.04 28.60 10.73
C LEU A 6 -55.17 27.93 9.65
N THR A 7 -54.23 28.69 9.08
CA THR A 7 -53.29 28.18 8.08
C THR A 7 -52.17 27.38 8.78
N PHE A 8 -52.19 26.05 8.60
CA PHE A 8 -51.14 25.15 9.10
C PHE A 8 -49.95 25.21 8.13
N LEU A 9 -48.88 25.88 8.53
CA LEU A 9 -47.65 25.92 7.78
C LEU A 9 -46.82 24.66 8.10
N LEU A 10 -46.81 23.69 7.16
CA LEU A 10 -46.01 22.46 7.28
C LEU A 10 -44.55 22.78 6.89
N ALA A 11 -43.68 22.94 7.88
CA ALA A 11 -42.23 23.09 7.65
C ALA A 11 -41.61 21.74 7.26
N LEU A 12 -41.34 21.57 5.98
CA LEU A 12 -40.63 20.40 5.44
C LEU A 12 -39.12 20.57 5.70
N THR A 13 -38.58 19.95 6.74
CA THR A 13 -37.14 19.91 7.03
C THR A 13 -36.48 18.92 6.11
N PHE A 14 -35.75 19.43 5.12
CA PHE A 14 -34.90 18.62 4.22
C PHE A 14 -33.62 18.22 4.96
N LEU A 15 -33.55 16.99 5.42
CA LEU A 15 -32.30 16.38 5.94
C LEU A 15 -31.36 16.11 4.75
N ILE A 16 -30.38 16.98 4.56
CA ILE A 16 -29.30 16.75 3.60
C ILE A 16 -28.33 15.74 4.24
N SER A 17 -28.50 14.46 3.91
CA SER A 17 -27.49 13.43 4.21
C SER A 17 -26.27 13.68 3.33
N GLY A 18 -25.25 14.34 3.87
CA GLY A 18 -23.96 14.50 3.21
C GLY A 18 -23.24 13.15 3.12
N SER A 19 -23.34 12.48 1.98
CA SER A 19 -22.52 11.31 1.69
C SER A 19 -21.07 11.77 1.46
N THR A 20 -20.18 11.51 2.40
CA THR A 20 -18.74 11.68 2.21
C THR A 20 -18.24 10.59 1.28
N THR A 21 -18.05 10.91 0.00
CA THR A 21 -17.40 10.03 -0.95
C THR A 21 -15.89 9.96 -0.61
N VAL A 22 -15.45 8.86 -0.03
CA VAL A 22 -14.03 8.55 0.07
C VAL A 22 -13.51 8.32 -1.35
N SER A 23 -12.74 9.27 -1.86
CA SER A 23 -12.11 9.14 -3.18
C SER A 23 -11.03 8.06 -3.12
N ALA A 24 -11.26 6.93 -3.78
CA ALA A 24 -10.26 5.89 -3.93
C ALA A 24 -9.06 6.43 -4.76
N LYS A 25 -7.84 6.09 -4.34
CA LYS A 25 -6.64 6.46 -5.10
C LYS A 25 -6.68 5.83 -6.50
N PRO A 26 -6.31 6.55 -7.57
CA PRO A 26 -6.33 6.01 -8.92
C PRO A 26 -5.35 4.82 -9.04
N LYS A 27 -5.82 3.74 -9.68
CA LYS A 27 -5.02 2.56 -10.03
C LYS A 27 -4.71 2.61 -11.52
N PHE A 28 -3.51 2.20 -11.88
CA PHE A 28 -2.98 2.29 -13.26
C PHE A 28 -2.82 0.91 -13.92
N GLY A 29 -3.49 -0.11 -13.40
CA GLY A 29 -3.46 -1.47 -13.91
C GLY A 29 -2.38 -2.34 -13.25
N ASP A 30 -2.07 -3.44 -13.92
CA ASP A 30 -1.19 -4.49 -13.45
C ASP A 30 0.02 -4.62 -14.39
N TYR A 31 1.10 -5.20 -13.91
CA TYR A 31 2.27 -5.58 -14.70
C TYR A 31 2.67 -7.02 -14.38
N GLU A 32 2.78 -7.86 -15.39
CA GLU A 32 3.12 -9.27 -15.27
C GLU A 32 4.58 -9.52 -15.65
N GLY A 33 5.25 -10.41 -14.91
CA GLY A 33 6.62 -10.82 -15.19
C GLY A 33 7.66 -9.74 -14.87
N ALA A 34 7.54 -9.08 -13.72
CA ALA A 34 8.57 -8.21 -13.19
C ALA A 34 9.81 -9.03 -12.79
N ILE A 35 11.01 -8.47 -13.01
CA ILE A 35 12.27 -9.10 -12.66
C ILE A 35 12.84 -8.43 -11.42
N TYR A 36 13.05 -9.21 -10.36
CA TYR A 36 13.66 -8.73 -9.13
C TYR A 36 15.12 -8.30 -9.35
N VAL A 37 15.50 -7.16 -8.78
CA VAL A 37 16.87 -6.63 -8.82
C VAL A 37 17.48 -6.62 -7.42
N ARG A 38 16.79 -6.00 -6.47
CA ARG A 38 17.19 -5.88 -5.06
C ARG A 38 16.06 -5.29 -4.24
N ASN A 39 16.12 -5.41 -2.93
CA ASN A 39 15.30 -4.60 -2.01
C ASN A 39 16.21 -3.84 -1.04
N TYR A 40 15.70 -2.70 -0.55
CA TYR A 40 16.40 -1.86 0.42
C TYR A 40 16.06 -2.27 1.86
N ASP A 41 14.78 -2.54 2.10
CA ASP A 41 14.16 -2.98 3.34
C ASP A 41 13.06 -4.00 3.02
N GLY A 42 12.17 -4.27 3.98
CA GLY A 42 11.08 -5.23 3.78
C GLY A 42 9.97 -4.74 2.86
N ASP A 43 9.84 -3.43 2.59
CA ASP A 43 8.71 -2.87 1.84
C ASP A 43 9.06 -2.08 0.59
N THR A 44 10.35 -1.91 0.30
CA THR A 44 10.83 -1.15 -0.87
C THR A 44 11.72 -2.00 -1.75
N ILE A 45 11.18 -2.44 -2.88
CA ILE A 45 11.78 -3.39 -3.80
C ILE A 45 12.06 -2.71 -5.14
N THR A 46 13.17 -3.07 -5.77
CA THR A 46 13.55 -2.60 -7.10
C THR A 46 13.36 -3.72 -8.11
N PHE A 47 12.62 -3.43 -9.18
CA PHE A 47 12.35 -4.35 -10.28
C PHE A 47 12.82 -3.78 -11.62
N ASN A 48 13.09 -4.67 -12.57
CA ASN A 48 13.07 -4.36 -14.00
C ASN A 48 11.73 -4.79 -14.58
N LEU A 49 11.18 -3.98 -15.49
CA LEU A 49 9.92 -4.20 -16.20
C LEU A 49 10.25 -4.31 -17.72
N PRO A 50 10.61 -5.51 -18.22
CA PRO A 50 11.23 -5.69 -19.53
C PRO A 50 10.43 -5.18 -20.74
N ASN A 51 9.10 -5.18 -20.64
CA ASN A 51 8.22 -4.77 -21.75
C ASN A 51 7.99 -3.25 -21.79
N LEU A 52 8.65 -2.49 -20.93
CA LEU A 52 8.60 -1.03 -20.92
C LEU A 52 9.90 -0.44 -21.46
N HIS A 53 9.81 0.78 -22.01
CA HIS A 53 11.01 1.50 -22.41
C HIS A 53 12.00 1.60 -21.24
N PRO A 54 13.32 1.35 -21.43
CA PRO A 54 14.30 1.25 -20.34
C PRO A 54 14.32 2.46 -19.37
N ILE A 55 14.02 3.66 -19.85
CA ILE A 55 13.98 4.87 -19.02
C ILE A 55 12.88 4.84 -17.96
N ILE A 56 11.82 4.05 -18.17
CA ILE A 56 10.68 3.91 -17.27
C ILE A 56 10.49 2.47 -16.76
N GLY A 57 11.28 1.51 -17.28
CA GLY A 57 11.19 0.08 -16.92
C GLY A 57 12.40 -0.45 -16.14
N ASN A 58 13.57 0.20 -16.21
CA ASN A 58 14.76 -0.30 -15.52
C ASN A 58 14.90 0.26 -14.11
N LYS A 59 15.18 -0.64 -13.15
CA LYS A 59 15.46 -0.32 -11.74
C LYS A 59 14.36 0.53 -11.09
N ILE A 60 13.12 0.17 -11.33
CA ILE A 60 11.95 0.86 -10.80
C ILE A 60 11.75 0.47 -9.34
N ARG A 61 11.68 1.47 -8.47
CA ARG A 61 11.37 1.25 -7.04
C ARG A 61 9.86 1.15 -6.84
N VAL A 62 9.45 0.06 -6.24
CA VAL A 62 8.07 -0.23 -5.88
C VAL A 62 7.98 -0.39 -4.37
N ARG A 63 7.07 0.34 -3.75
CA ARG A 63 6.69 0.12 -2.36
C ARG A 63 5.54 -0.88 -2.30
N LEU A 64 5.65 -1.86 -1.44
CA LEU A 64 4.55 -2.78 -1.13
C LEU A 64 3.35 -1.99 -0.59
N ASN A 65 2.19 -2.28 -1.12
CA ASN A 65 0.93 -1.69 -0.69
C ASN A 65 0.42 -2.41 0.58
N GLY A 66 -0.28 -1.66 1.43
CA GLY A 66 -1.04 -2.23 2.55
C GLY A 66 -0.24 -2.58 3.80
N LEU A 67 1.08 -2.36 3.83
CA LEU A 67 1.91 -2.70 4.98
C LEU A 67 2.96 -1.63 5.32
N ASP A 68 3.51 -1.77 6.52
CA ASP A 68 4.70 -1.07 7.00
C ASP A 68 5.65 -2.08 7.64
N THR A 69 6.95 -1.92 7.38
CA THR A 69 8.02 -2.74 7.97
C THR A 69 8.93 -1.90 8.85
N PRO A 70 9.73 -2.52 9.73
CA PRO A 70 10.80 -1.83 10.44
C PRO A 70 11.77 -1.18 9.44
N GLU A 71 12.35 -0.06 9.83
CA GLU A 71 13.22 0.74 8.99
C GLU A 71 14.71 0.38 9.23
N ILE A 72 15.51 0.19 8.18
CA ILE A 72 16.97 -0.06 8.29
C ILE A 72 17.67 1.06 9.08
N ARG A 73 17.19 2.31 8.92
CA ARG A 73 17.64 3.46 9.71
C ARG A 73 16.71 3.74 10.89
N GLY A 74 16.23 2.68 11.54
CA GLY A 74 15.33 2.74 12.67
C GLY A 74 15.93 3.42 13.90
N LYS A 75 15.06 3.75 14.86
CA LYS A 75 15.41 4.54 16.04
C LYS A 75 16.14 3.75 17.13
N CYS A 76 16.04 2.42 17.11
CA CYS A 76 16.66 1.52 18.10
C CYS A 76 17.25 0.28 17.42
N ASP A 77 18.11 -0.43 18.12
CA ASP A 77 18.79 -1.62 17.56
C ASP A 77 17.82 -2.76 17.29
N LYS A 78 16.74 -2.91 18.08
CA LYS A 78 15.66 -3.88 17.85
C LYS A 78 14.97 -3.61 16.50
N GLU A 79 14.62 -2.35 16.20
CA GLU A 79 14.00 -2.00 14.91
C GLU A 79 14.94 -2.29 13.74
N LYS A 80 16.23 -1.93 13.85
CA LYS A 80 17.22 -2.18 12.80
C LYS A 80 17.40 -3.68 12.55
N TYR A 81 17.53 -4.48 13.62
CA TYR A 81 17.61 -5.93 13.52
C TYR A 81 16.38 -6.51 12.82
N ASN A 82 15.18 -6.14 13.25
CA ASN A 82 13.94 -6.61 12.62
C ASN A 82 13.84 -6.17 11.14
N ALA A 83 14.34 -4.97 10.80
CA ALA A 83 14.38 -4.49 9.42
C ALA A 83 15.30 -5.34 8.53
N GLU A 84 16.44 -5.77 9.07
CA GLU A 84 17.35 -6.70 8.37
C GLU A 84 16.69 -8.07 8.16
N GLN A 85 15.99 -8.60 9.17
CA GLN A 85 15.25 -9.86 9.02
C GLN A 85 14.15 -9.76 7.97
N ALA A 86 13.36 -8.68 7.98
CA ALA A 86 12.32 -8.44 6.96
C ALA A 86 12.92 -8.30 5.56
N ARG A 87 14.03 -7.56 5.41
CA ARG A 87 14.77 -7.42 4.15
C ARG A 87 15.25 -8.77 3.63
N ASP A 88 15.86 -9.56 4.48
CA ASP A 88 16.46 -10.84 4.10
C ASP A 88 15.39 -11.86 3.71
N MET A 89 14.26 -11.93 4.44
CA MET A 89 13.09 -12.73 4.08
C MET A 89 12.56 -12.36 2.69
N VAL A 90 12.39 -11.06 2.40
CA VAL A 90 11.94 -10.58 1.08
C VAL A 90 12.95 -10.95 0.00
N THR A 91 14.25 -10.85 0.30
CA THR A 91 15.32 -11.22 -0.63
C THR A 91 15.25 -12.69 -1.01
N ASP A 92 15.06 -13.57 -0.02
CA ASP A 92 15.01 -15.01 -0.24
C ASP A 92 13.76 -15.39 -1.07
N ILE A 93 12.59 -14.90 -0.68
CA ILE A 93 11.35 -15.15 -1.43
C ILE A 93 11.47 -14.69 -2.89
N LEU A 94 12.01 -13.48 -3.14
CA LEU A 94 12.08 -12.93 -4.50
C LEU A 94 13.19 -13.52 -5.37
N LYS A 95 14.26 -14.04 -4.78
CA LYS A 95 15.33 -14.73 -5.53
C LYS A 95 14.90 -16.09 -6.04
N ASP A 96 14.08 -16.80 -5.25
CA ASP A 96 13.59 -18.13 -5.56
C ASP A 96 12.31 -18.14 -6.40
N ALA A 97 11.73 -16.95 -6.66
CA ALA A 97 10.48 -16.78 -7.39
C ALA A 97 10.59 -17.20 -8.86
N GLU A 98 9.65 -18.03 -9.32
CA GLU A 98 9.48 -18.35 -10.75
C GLU A 98 8.77 -17.21 -11.50
N ARG A 99 7.83 -16.52 -10.83
CA ARG A 99 7.05 -15.43 -11.40
C ARG A 99 6.75 -14.34 -10.38
N ILE A 100 6.92 -13.09 -10.81
CA ILE A 100 6.57 -11.91 -9.99
C ILE A 100 5.63 -11.02 -10.79
N ASP A 101 4.46 -10.72 -10.22
CA ASP A 101 3.46 -9.82 -10.78
C ASP A 101 3.22 -8.63 -9.86
N LEU A 102 3.08 -7.44 -10.45
CA LEU A 102 2.71 -6.21 -9.74
C LEU A 102 1.24 -5.91 -10.05
N LYS A 103 0.38 -5.95 -9.04
CA LYS A 103 -1.06 -5.69 -9.22
C LYS A 103 -1.48 -4.39 -8.56
N ASN A 104 -2.61 -3.86 -9.02
CA ASN A 104 -3.19 -2.64 -8.47
C ASN A 104 -2.20 -1.47 -8.38
N MET A 105 -1.32 -1.35 -9.37
CA MET A 105 -0.27 -0.32 -9.38
C MET A 105 -0.87 1.08 -9.22
N GLY A 106 -0.23 1.88 -8.40
CA GLY A 106 -0.66 3.25 -8.12
C GLY A 106 0.51 4.18 -7.84
N ARG A 107 0.19 5.45 -7.55
CA ARG A 107 1.17 6.45 -7.12
C ARG A 107 0.99 6.77 -5.64
N GLY A 108 2.05 6.61 -4.89
CA GLY A 108 2.16 7.05 -3.50
C GLY A 108 2.76 8.45 -3.37
N LYS A 109 3.12 8.83 -2.15
CA LYS A 109 3.87 10.06 -1.86
C LYS A 109 5.20 10.07 -2.62
N TYR A 110 5.66 11.27 -3.00
CA TYR A 110 6.95 11.48 -3.70
C TYR A 110 7.06 10.75 -5.05
N PHE A 111 5.96 10.62 -5.78
CA PHE A 111 5.91 9.94 -7.09
C PHE A 111 6.29 8.45 -7.07
N ARG A 112 6.40 7.86 -5.89
CA ARG A 112 6.77 6.46 -5.71
C ARG A 112 5.67 5.54 -6.25
N ILE A 113 6.05 4.50 -6.99
CA ILE A 113 5.12 3.44 -7.38
C ILE A 113 4.76 2.63 -6.14
N VAL A 114 3.48 2.33 -6.00
CA VAL A 114 2.93 1.45 -4.97
C VAL A 114 2.20 0.32 -5.68
N ALA A 115 2.41 -0.92 -5.27
CA ALA A 115 1.74 -2.08 -5.87
C ALA A 115 1.55 -3.20 -4.84
N ASP A 116 0.59 -4.07 -5.11
CA ASP A 116 0.50 -5.38 -4.50
C ASP A 116 1.45 -6.30 -5.28
N VAL A 117 2.45 -6.88 -4.61
CA VAL A 117 3.42 -7.77 -5.23
C VAL A 117 2.99 -9.21 -4.99
N TYR A 118 2.83 -9.96 -6.08
CA TYR A 118 2.51 -11.38 -6.05
C TYR A 118 3.71 -12.18 -6.51
N VAL A 119 4.07 -13.19 -5.74
CA VAL A 119 5.17 -14.11 -5.98
C VAL A 119 4.59 -15.51 -6.12
N ASP A 120 4.71 -16.10 -7.31
CA ASP A 120 4.16 -17.43 -7.62
C ASP A 120 2.67 -17.57 -7.29
N GLY A 121 1.94 -16.45 -7.39
CA GLY A 121 0.50 -16.35 -7.12
C GLY A 121 0.13 -15.94 -5.71
N GLU A 122 1.08 -15.87 -4.76
CA GLU A 122 0.84 -15.47 -3.37
C GLU A 122 1.21 -14.00 -3.11
N ASN A 123 0.44 -13.36 -2.24
CA ASN A 123 0.66 -11.94 -1.91
C ASN A 123 1.82 -11.79 -0.92
N LEU A 124 2.91 -11.15 -1.33
CA LEU A 124 4.10 -10.93 -0.51
C LEU A 124 3.79 -10.10 0.76
N ALA A 125 2.85 -9.16 0.69
CA ALA A 125 2.48 -8.35 1.85
C ALA A 125 1.80 -9.20 2.94
N GLU A 126 0.93 -10.14 2.55
CA GLU A 126 0.29 -11.07 3.48
C GLU A 126 1.32 -11.99 4.13
N ALA A 127 2.25 -12.54 3.36
CA ALA A 127 3.33 -13.38 3.89
C ALA A 127 4.19 -12.65 4.94
N LEU A 128 4.51 -11.37 4.71
CA LEU A 128 5.27 -10.55 5.67
C LEU A 128 4.47 -10.23 6.93
N ILE A 129 3.16 -9.97 6.81
CA ILE A 129 2.29 -9.70 7.95
C ILE A 129 2.12 -10.98 8.80
N ASP A 130 1.88 -12.11 8.16
CA ASP A 130 1.68 -13.40 8.84
C ASP A 130 2.96 -13.88 9.56
N SER A 131 4.14 -13.57 9.02
CA SER A 131 5.42 -13.85 9.69
C SER A 131 5.77 -12.86 10.81
N GLY A 132 4.98 -11.81 11.03
CA GLY A 132 5.26 -10.75 12.00
C GLY A 132 6.35 -9.75 11.57
N MET A 133 6.84 -9.83 10.34
CA MET A 133 7.86 -8.92 9.78
C MET A 133 7.27 -7.59 9.30
N ALA A 134 5.94 -7.50 9.22
CA ALA A 134 5.22 -6.29 8.82
C ALA A 134 3.92 -6.12 9.61
N VAL A 135 3.38 -4.91 9.60
CA VAL A 135 2.05 -4.60 10.11
C VAL A 135 1.18 -3.99 9.02
N LYS A 136 -0.14 -4.15 9.12
CA LYS A 136 -1.09 -3.51 8.19
C LYS A 136 -0.98 -1.99 8.27
N TYR A 137 -0.92 -1.33 7.11
CA TYR A 137 -0.79 0.12 7.01
C TYR A 137 -1.44 0.67 5.74
N ASP A 138 -2.33 1.64 5.90
CA ASP A 138 -3.13 2.25 4.82
C ASP A 138 -2.54 3.53 4.21
N GLY A 139 -1.34 3.95 4.69
CA GLY A 139 -0.67 5.17 4.24
C GLY A 139 -0.98 6.41 5.07
N GLY A 140 -1.70 6.29 6.18
CA GLY A 140 -2.01 7.36 7.12
C GLY A 140 -0.88 7.69 8.10
N LYS A 141 -1.21 7.86 9.38
CA LYS A 141 -0.23 8.02 10.47
C LYS A 141 0.29 6.64 10.89
N LYS A 142 1.61 6.48 11.00
CA LYS A 142 2.20 5.27 11.59
C LYS A 142 1.88 5.22 13.09
N ASN A 143 1.25 4.16 13.54
CA ASN A 143 0.87 3.95 14.94
C ASN A 143 1.69 2.83 15.61
N THR A 144 2.56 2.15 14.86
CA THR A 144 3.39 1.05 15.36
C THR A 144 4.73 1.58 15.83
N SER A 145 5.15 1.16 17.03
CA SER A 145 6.51 1.31 17.53
C SER A 145 7.22 -0.02 17.38
N TRP A 146 8.32 -0.05 16.63
CA TRP A 146 9.15 -1.24 16.46
C TRP A 146 10.22 -1.39 17.55
N CYS A 147 10.25 -0.44 18.49
CA CYS A 147 11.23 -0.38 19.59
C CYS A 147 10.72 -0.94 20.93
N GLU A 148 9.43 -1.27 21.02
CA GLU A 148 8.79 -1.83 22.21
C GLU A 148 8.89 -3.35 22.30
#